data_0378ce97a3765f43e99016b8adbacc19
#
_entry.id   0378ce97a3765f43e99016b8adbacc19
#
_cell.length_a   1.000
_cell.length_b   1.000
_cell.length_c   1.000
_cell.angle_alpha   90.00
_cell.angle_beta   90.00
_cell.angle_gamma   90.00
#
_symmetry.space_group_name_H-M   'P 1'
#
loop_
_entity.id
_entity.type
_entity.pdbx_description
1 polymer ?
#
loop_
_entity_poly.entity_id
_entity_poly.type
_entity_poly.pdbx_seq_one_letter_code
_entity_poly.pdbx_strand_id
1 'polypeptide(L)'
;KKGDIVALEVNMRPSGGFTTDMLNYANSVDVYKIWADMIVHDRITEVYKGEHFYCPFVGRRDDRGYAHSSQDVVDKYKVSLCMHVRMPKVLSAAMGNEVFIGKFKTKEAMDGFFKYLLEPGKF
;
A
#
# COMPACT_ATOMS: atom_id res chain seq x y z
N LYS A 1 24.63 8.47 19.56
CA LYS A 1 25.81 7.76 19.05
C LYS A 1 26.29 6.66 20.02
N LYS A 2 25.59 6.47 21.13
CA LYS A 2 25.76 5.38 22.10
C LYS A 2 24.57 4.41 22.12
N GLY A 3 23.78 4.32 21.04
CA GLY A 3 22.58 3.50 20.98
C GLY A 3 21.32 4.16 21.57
N ASP A 4 21.40 5.42 21.99
CA ASP A 4 20.24 6.14 22.50
C ASP A 4 19.27 6.50 21.38
N ILE A 5 17.98 6.27 21.59
CA ILE A 5 16.91 6.66 20.69
C ILE A 5 16.57 8.12 20.97
N VAL A 6 16.64 8.94 19.93
CA VAL A 6 16.28 10.38 19.99
C VAL A 6 15.05 10.61 19.13
N ALA A 7 13.99 11.13 19.73
CA ALA A 7 12.81 11.55 18.98
C ALA A 7 13.16 12.77 18.11
N LEU A 8 12.84 12.69 16.81
CA LEU A 8 13.06 13.77 15.85
C LEU A 8 11.79 14.56 15.61
N GLU A 9 10.67 13.88 15.43
CA GLU A 9 9.39 14.47 15.05
C GLU A 9 8.23 13.62 15.50
N VAL A 10 7.11 14.23 15.86
CA VAL A 10 5.82 13.57 16.11
C VAL A 10 4.76 14.15 15.15
N ASN A 11 4.22 13.32 14.28
CA ASN A 11 3.13 13.70 13.39
C ASN A 11 1.78 13.29 14.01
N MET A 12 1.02 14.26 14.48
CA MET A 12 -0.30 14.08 15.10
C MET A 12 -1.43 14.08 14.05
N ARG A 13 -1.26 13.33 12.97
CA ARG A 13 -2.22 13.19 11.88
C ARG A 13 -2.08 11.85 11.17
N PRO A 14 -3.10 11.36 10.44
CA PRO A 14 -2.95 10.21 9.56
C PRO A 14 -1.86 10.45 8.51
N SER A 15 -1.18 9.39 8.12
CA SER A 15 -0.18 9.42 7.06
C SER A 15 -0.80 9.81 5.72
N GLY A 16 -0.03 10.50 4.88
CA GLY A 16 -0.46 10.88 3.54
C GLY A 16 -0.31 9.76 2.50
N GLY A 17 -0.75 10.05 1.28
CA GLY A 17 -0.75 9.10 0.17
C GLY A 17 -1.67 7.91 0.44
N PHE A 18 -1.29 6.72 -0.02
CA PHE A 18 -2.03 5.48 0.20
C PHE A 18 -1.67 4.73 1.50
N THR A 19 -0.86 5.34 2.37
CA THR A 19 -0.39 4.66 3.60
C THR A 19 -1.56 4.27 4.50
N THR A 20 -2.56 5.15 4.66
CA THR A 20 -3.76 4.87 5.47
C THR A 20 -4.58 3.74 4.87
N ASP A 21 -4.76 3.72 3.54
CA ASP A 21 -5.46 2.63 2.85
C ASP A 21 -4.72 1.31 3.00
N MET A 22 -3.38 1.33 2.87
CA MET A 22 -2.55 0.14 3.09
C MET A 22 -2.65 -0.38 4.53
N LEU A 23 -2.69 0.50 5.54
CA LEU A 23 -2.93 0.12 6.93
C LEU A 23 -4.30 -0.55 7.10
N ASN A 24 -5.34 -0.03 6.45
CA ASN A 24 -6.67 -0.62 6.46
C ASN A 24 -6.65 -2.03 5.85
N TYR A 25 -6.03 -2.20 4.68
CA TYR A 25 -5.92 -3.50 4.03
C TYR A 25 -5.07 -4.48 4.83
N ALA A 26 -3.94 -4.02 5.38
CA ALA A 26 -3.01 -4.88 6.12
C ALA A 26 -3.59 -5.40 7.43
N ASN A 27 -4.47 -4.65 8.09
CA ASN A 27 -4.95 -4.96 9.42
C ASN A 27 -6.46 -5.19 9.51
N SER A 28 -7.18 -5.10 8.39
CA SER A 28 -8.65 -5.20 8.34
C SER A 28 -9.36 -4.25 9.33
N VAL A 29 -8.89 -2.99 9.37
CA VAL A 29 -9.41 -1.90 10.20
C VAL A 29 -9.80 -0.71 9.34
N ASP A 30 -10.50 0.24 9.92
CA ASP A 30 -10.76 1.55 9.33
C ASP A 30 -10.03 2.65 10.13
N VAL A 31 -8.80 2.99 9.71
CA VAL A 31 -7.98 4.03 10.35
C VAL A 31 -8.62 5.40 10.23
N TYR A 32 -9.40 5.67 9.18
CA TYR A 32 -10.13 6.93 9.04
C TYR A 32 -11.20 7.06 10.12
N LYS A 33 -11.93 5.96 10.37
CA LYS A 33 -12.90 5.90 11.46
C LYS A 33 -12.25 6.03 12.83
N ILE A 34 -11.14 5.32 13.06
CA ILE A 34 -10.36 5.42 14.30
C ILE A 34 -9.95 6.87 14.56
N TRP A 35 -9.44 7.56 13.54
CA TRP A 35 -9.06 8.97 13.64
C TRP A 35 -10.27 9.87 13.96
N ALA A 36 -11.38 9.69 13.26
CA ALA A 36 -12.60 10.45 13.51
C ALA A 36 -13.15 10.23 14.93
N ASP A 37 -13.18 8.98 15.41
CA ASP A 37 -13.62 8.63 16.75
C ASP A 37 -12.75 9.28 17.84
N MET A 38 -11.43 9.27 17.64
CA MET A 38 -10.50 9.93 18.57
C MET A 38 -10.72 11.43 18.65
N ILE A 39 -10.94 12.10 17.51
CA ILE A 39 -11.16 13.56 17.49
C ILE A 39 -12.52 13.94 18.08
N VAL A 40 -13.56 13.19 17.75
CA VAL A 40 -14.96 13.55 18.13
C VAL A 40 -15.32 13.04 19.52
N HIS A 41 -14.84 11.87 19.89
CA HIS A 41 -15.30 11.15 21.09
C HIS A 41 -14.20 10.86 22.12
N ASP A 42 -12.97 11.28 21.85
CA ASP A 42 -11.78 11.00 22.68
C ASP A 42 -11.66 9.51 23.06
N ARG A 43 -12.06 8.62 22.14
CA ARG A 43 -12.02 7.16 22.32
C ARG A 43 -12.04 6.45 20.99
N ILE A 44 -11.49 5.21 20.95
CA ILE A 44 -11.55 4.32 19.82
C ILE A 44 -12.73 3.37 19.99
N THR A 45 -13.60 3.29 18.98
CA THR A 45 -14.74 2.34 18.94
C THR A 45 -14.46 1.16 18.02
N GLU A 46 -13.45 1.26 17.15
CA GLU A 46 -13.06 0.20 16.23
C GLU A 46 -12.37 -0.95 16.98
N VAL A 47 -12.81 -2.18 16.72
CA VAL A 47 -12.24 -3.39 17.33
C VAL A 47 -11.25 -4.02 16.36
N TYR A 48 -9.98 -4.03 16.74
CA TYR A 48 -8.95 -4.74 15.99
C TYR A 48 -9.12 -6.26 16.11
N LYS A 49 -9.25 -6.95 14.97
CA LYS A 49 -9.52 -8.40 14.92
C LYS A 49 -8.28 -9.29 14.98
N GLY A 50 -7.09 -8.69 15.09
CA GLY A 50 -5.82 -9.45 15.13
C GLY A 50 -5.38 -10.02 13.77
N GLU A 51 -6.01 -9.61 12.67
CA GLU A 51 -5.61 -10.06 11.34
C GLU A 51 -4.45 -9.22 10.82
N HIS A 52 -3.44 -9.90 10.28
CA HIS A 52 -2.30 -9.27 9.63
C HIS A 52 -2.11 -9.80 8.21
N PHE A 53 -1.89 -8.88 7.29
CA PHE A 53 -1.61 -9.19 5.90
C PHE A 53 -0.42 -8.38 5.42
N TYR A 54 0.33 -8.95 4.49
CA TYR A 54 1.33 -8.21 3.72
C TYR A 54 0.60 -7.36 2.68
N CYS A 55 0.88 -6.05 2.70
CA CYS A 55 0.22 -5.10 1.81
C CYS A 55 1.27 -4.35 0.98
N PRO A 56 1.74 -4.92 -0.15
CA PRO A 56 2.71 -4.29 -1.01
C PRO A 56 2.11 -3.13 -1.81
N PHE A 57 2.92 -2.11 -2.02
CA PHE A 57 2.72 -1.03 -2.97
C PHE A 57 3.69 -1.18 -4.13
N VAL A 58 3.20 -1.18 -5.37
CA VAL A 58 4.03 -1.22 -6.58
C VAL A 58 3.65 -0.09 -7.51
N GLY A 59 4.60 0.80 -7.77
CA GLY A 59 4.46 1.86 -8.78
C GLY A 59 5.18 1.47 -10.07
N ARG A 60 4.45 1.33 -11.17
CA ARG A 60 5.02 1.16 -12.51
C ARG A 60 5.24 2.51 -13.18
N ARG A 61 6.23 2.59 -14.06
CA ARG A 61 6.56 3.78 -14.84
C ARG A 61 6.29 3.55 -16.31
N ASP A 62 5.75 4.55 -17.00
CA ASP A 62 5.39 4.45 -18.42
C ASP A 62 6.62 4.38 -19.34
N ASP A 63 7.77 4.85 -18.88
CA ASP A 63 9.06 4.80 -19.59
C ASP A 63 9.79 3.46 -19.45
N ARG A 64 9.19 2.47 -18.80
CA ARG A 64 9.74 1.13 -18.62
C ARG A 64 8.87 0.07 -19.26
N GLY A 65 9.50 -0.88 -19.96
CA GLY A 65 8.83 -2.08 -20.45
C GLY A 65 8.69 -3.15 -19.36
N TYR A 66 7.49 -3.70 -19.22
CA TYR A 66 7.19 -4.82 -18.32
C TYR A 66 6.74 -6.03 -19.12
N ALA A 67 7.07 -7.23 -18.65
CA ALA A 67 6.69 -8.49 -19.31
C ALA A 67 5.18 -8.74 -19.33
N HIS A 68 4.48 -8.20 -18.34
CA HIS A 68 3.04 -8.38 -18.18
C HIS A 68 2.33 -7.04 -18.30
N SER A 69 1.23 -7.00 -19.06
CA SER A 69 0.39 -5.80 -19.15
C SER A 69 -0.32 -5.52 -17.83
N SER A 70 -0.87 -4.31 -17.69
CA SER A 70 -1.69 -3.97 -16.52
C SER A 70 -2.93 -4.87 -16.41
N GLN A 71 -3.51 -5.26 -17.55
CA GLN A 71 -4.65 -6.17 -17.56
C GLN A 71 -4.27 -7.56 -17.06
N ASP A 72 -3.10 -8.10 -17.48
CA ASP A 72 -2.61 -9.39 -16.98
C ASP A 72 -2.44 -9.40 -15.46
N VAL A 73 -1.97 -8.28 -14.90
CA VAL A 73 -1.85 -8.11 -13.44
C VAL A 73 -3.21 -8.14 -12.77
N VAL A 74 -4.17 -7.36 -13.30
CA VAL A 74 -5.54 -7.29 -12.74
C VAL A 74 -6.20 -8.66 -12.79
N ASP A 75 -6.10 -9.38 -13.91
CA ASP A 75 -6.72 -10.69 -14.08
C ASP A 75 -6.10 -11.74 -13.16
N LYS A 76 -4.77 -11.76 -13.08
CA LYS A 76 -4.05 -12.72 -12.25
C LYS A 76 -4.27 -12.52 -10.76
N TYR A 77 -4.29 -11.26 -10.30
CA TYR A 77 -4.39 -10.93 -8.88
C TYR A 77 -5.77 -10.41 -8.45
N LYS A 78 -6.80 -10.64 -9.26
CA LYS A 78 -8.17 -10.17 -9.05
C LYS A 78 -8.68 -10.30 -7.61
N VAL A 79 -8.34 -11.39 -6.92
CA VAL A 79 -8.78 -11.67 -5.54
C VAL A 79 -7.92 -10.93 -4.49
N SER A 80 -6.65 -10.70 -4.80
CA SER A 80 -5.67 -10.11 -3.87
C SER A 80 -5.40 -8.65 -4.14
N LEU A 81 -5.83 -8.13 -5.29
CA LEU A 81 -5.64 -6.73 -5.67
C LEU A 81 -6.68 -5.86 -4.96
N CYS A 82 -6.21 -4.96 -4.10
CA CYS A 82 -7.05 -4.02 -3.36
C CYS A 82 -7.26 -2.70 -4.09
N MET A 83 -6.24 -2.25 -4.83
CA MET A 83 -6.27 -0.99 -5.55
C MET A 83 -5.42 -1.06 -6.81
N HIS A 84 -5.97 -0.49 -7.90
CA HIS A 84 -5.26 -0.23 -9.15
C HIS A 84 -5.67 1.16 -9.64
N VAL A 85 -4.69 2.07 -9.81
CA VAL A 85 -4.98 3.46 -10.16
C VAL A 85 -3.87 4.09 -11.01
N ARG A 86 -4.27 4.89 -11.99
CA ARG A 86 -3.36 5.81 -12.71
C ARG A 86 -3.12 7.06 -11.87
N MET A 87 -1.86 7.38 -11.67
CA MET A 87 -1.47 8.53 -10.87
C MET A 87 -1.56 9.84 -11.65
N PRO A 88 -2.03 10.92 -11.01
CA PRO A 88 -1.91 12.26 -11.58
C PRO A 88 -0.44 12.61 -11.86
N LYS A 89 -0.20 13.38 -12.92
CA LYS A 89 1.15 13.76 -13.36
C LYS A 89 2.02 14.34 -12.23
N VAL A 90 1.42 15.15 -11.36
CA VAL A 90 2.11 15.79 -10.23
C VAL A 90 2.66 14.80 -9.20
N LEU A 91 2.08 13.61 -9.07
CA LEU A 91 2.48 12.57 -8.13
C LEU A 91 3.30 11.46 -8.80
N SER A 92 3.28 11.36 -10.13
CA SER A 92 3.90 10.23 -10.85
C SER A 92 5.42 10.17 -10.68
N ALA A 93 6.08 11.30 -10.47
CA ALA A 93 7.52 11.32 -10.23
C ALA A 93 7.92 10.56 -8.95
N ALA A 94 7.12 10.68 -7.89
CA ALA A 94 7.36 10.02 -6.61
C ALA A 94 6.79 8.61 -6.53
N MET A 95 5.58 8.38 -7.08
CA MET A 95 4.80 7.17 -6.84
C MET A 95 4.74 6.20 -8.03
N GLY A 96 5.26 6.59 -9.20
CA GLY A 96 5.04 5.89 -10.47
C GLY A 96 3.82 6.42 -11.21
N ASN A 97 3.68 6.03 -12.49
CA ASN A 97 2.56 6.46 -13.32
C ASN A 97 1.30 5.61 -13.08
N GLU A 98 1.50 4.38 -12.65
CA GLU A 98 0.44 3.43 -12.37
C GLU A 98 0.76 2.65 -11.10
N VAL A 99 -0.20 2.58 -10.18
CA VAL A 99 -0.02 2.01 -8.85
C VAL A 99 -0.91 0.79 -8.67
N PHE A 100 -0.33 -0.24 -8.08
CA PHE A 100 -1.00 -1.47 -7.67
C PHE A 100 -0.75 -1.71 -6.19
N ILE A 101 -1.81 -1.95 -5.42
CA ILE A 101 -1.73 -2.32 -4.01
C ILE A 101 -2.44 -3.67 -3.85
N GLY A 102 -1.73 -4.65 -3.31
CA GLY A 102 -2.27 -5.97 -3.04
C GLY A 102 -2.39 -6.28 -1.55
N LYS A 103 -3.05 -7.40 -1.23
CA LYS A 103 -3.19 -7.93 0.13
C LYS A 103 -2.91 -9.44 0.11
N PHE A 104 -1.93 -9.90 0.89
CA PHE A 104 -1.45 -11.28 0.87
C PHE A 104 -1.30 -11.84 2.29
N LYS A 105 -1.61 -13.14 2.45
CA LYS A 105 -1.46 -13.82 3.74
C LYS A 105 -0.02 -14.22 4.04
N THR A 106 0.81 -14.41 3.01
CA THR A 106 2.19 -14.87 3.18
C THR A 106 3.18 -13.94 2.47
N LYS A 107 4.41 -13.93 2.96
CA LYS A 107 5.50 -13.16 2.37
C LYS A 107 5.83 -13.66 0.95
N GLU A 108 5.81 -14.97 0.74
CA GLU A 108 6.10 -15.60 -0.55
C GLU A 108 5.10 -15.15 -1.64
N ALA A 109 3.81 -15.05 -1.29
CA ALA A 109 2.78 -14.56 -2.21
C ALA A 109 3.00 -13.08 -2.53
N MET A 110 3.39 -12.26 -1.55
CA MET A 110 3.76 -10.86 -1.76
C MET A 110 5.01 -10.74 -2.65
N ASP A 111 6.06 -11.53 -2.38
CA ASP A 111 7.29 -11.52 -3.18
C ASP A 111 7.01 -11.94 -4.63
N GLY A 112 6.12 -12.91 -4.84
CA GLY A 112 5.60 -13.31 -6.15
C GLY A 112 4.88 -12.17 -6.88
N PHE A 113 4.10 -11.37 -6.16
CA PHE A 113 3.44 -10.18 -6.70
C PHE A 113 4.47 -9.14 -7.18
N PHE A 114 5.47 -8.80 -6.36
CA PHE A 114 6.55 -7.90 -6.77
C PHE A 114 7.28 -8.39 -8.01
N LYS A 115 7.69 -9.68 -8.00
CA LYS A 115 8.41 -10.28 -9.12
C LYS A 115 7.60 -10.20 -10.41
N TYR A 116 6.31 -10.53 -10.37
CA TYR A 116 5.45 -10.52 -11.55
C TYR A 116 5.23 -9.11 -12.10
N LEU A 117 4.95 -8.12 -11.23
CA LEU A 117 4.69 -6.76 -11.65
C LEU A 117 5.93 -6.06 -12.21
N LEU A 118 7.10 -6.37 -11.68
CA LEU A 118 8.34 -5.70 -12.03
C LEU A 118 9.22 -6.51 -12.99
N GLU A 119 8.73 -7.65 -13.49
CA GLU A 119 9.44 -8.45 -14.48
C GLU A 119 9.68 -7.62 -15.74
N PRO A 120 10.97 -7.47 -16.16
CA PRO A 120 11.29 -6.70 -17.36
C PRO A 120 10.73 -7.34 -18.61
N GLY A 121 10.16 -6.52 -19.50
CA GLY A 121 9.81 -6.95 -20.86
C GLY A 121 11.05 -7.32 -21.65
N LYS A 122 10.94 -8.32 -22.51
CA LYS A 122 11.97 -8.60 -23.51
C LYS A 122 11.87 -7.51 -24.57
N PHE A 123 12.94 -6.75 -24.73
CA PHE A 123 13.12 -5.82 -25.85
C PHE A 123 13.52 -6.58 -27.08
#